data_908bbee1dd92935eaee7e027c35faac1
#
_entry.id   908bbee1dd92935eaee7e027c35faac1
#
_cell.length_a   1.000
_cell.length_b   1.000
_cell.length_c   1.000
_cell.angle_alpha   90.00
_cell.angle_beta   90.00
_cell.angle_gamma   90.00
#
_symmetry.space_group_name_H-M   'P 1'
#
loop_
_entity.id
_entity.type
_entity.pdbx_description
1 polymer ?
#
loop_
_entity_poly.entity_id
_entity_poly.type
_entity_poly.pdbx_seq_one_letter_code
_entity_poly.pdbx_strand_id
1 'polypeptide(L)' 'MIDGNKLDLHGVKHADVYRVVDVFLYENIKRGSNEVYIVTGYSSRMKEIVNEVLSDYKLSSKEMWNNYGKLIVKI' A
#
# COMPACT_ATOMS: atom_id res chain seq x y z
N MET A 1 12.60 1.76 -1.21
CA MET A 1 11.26 1.78 -0.64
C MET A 1 10.17 1.95 -1.72
N ILE A 2 10.16 3.05 -2.44
CA ILE A 2 9.21 3.25 -3.55
C ILE A 2 9.92 3.00 -4.87
N ASP A 3 9.28 2.18 -5.72
CA ASP A 3 9.79 1.88 -7.05
C ASP A 3 8.60 1.98 -8.02
N GLY A 4 8.37 3.18 -8.56
CA GLY A 4 7.25 3.44 -9.45
C GLY A 4 5.91 3.16 -8.77
N ASN A 5 5.24 2.09 -9.17
CA ASN A 5 3.95 1.69 -8.62
C ASN A 5 4.06 0.62 -7.52
N LYS A 6 5.25 0.42 -6.95
CA LYS A 6 5.48 -0.55 -5.89
C LYS A 6 6.04 0.13 -4.65
N LEU A 7 5.44 -0.14 -3.50
CA LEU A 7 5.88 0.38 -2.21
C LEU A 7 6.22 -0.78 -1.30
N ASP A 8 7.46 -0.81 -0.82
CA ASP A 8 7.91 -1.80 0.14
C ASP A 8 7.96 -1.14 1.53
N LEU A 9 7.10 -1.60 2.42
CA LEU A 9 7.02 -1.07 3.79
C LEU A 9 7.92 -1.79 4.77
N HIS A 10 8.77 -2.68 4.28
CA HIS A 10 9.71 -3.40 5.16
C HIS A 10 10.58 -2.39 5.92
N GLY A 11 10.61 -2.50 7.24
CA GLY A 11 11.40 -1.62 8.06
C GLY A 11 10.78 -0.26 8.37
N VAL A 12 9.61 0.04 7.80
CA VAL A 12 8.91 1.31 8.10
C VAL A 12 8.16 1.17 9.42
N LYS A 13 8.33 2.13 10.31
CA LYS A 13 7.64 2.13 11.60
C LYS A 13 6.13 2.33 11.39
N HIS A 14 5.32 1.63 12.19
CA HIS A 14 3.87 1.73 12.08
C HIS A 14 3.38 3.18 12.14
N ALA A 15 4.01 4.00 12.96
CA ALA A 15 3.63 5.41 13.10
C ALA A 15 3.82 6.22 11.80
N ASP A 16 4.66 5.73 10.90
CA ASP A 16 4.95 6.43 9.63
C ASP A 16 4.20 5.85 8.45
N VAL A 17 3.60 4.68 8.61
CA VAL A 17 2.99 3.95 7.49
C VAL A 17 1.86 4.74 6.83
N TYR A 18 0.99 5.33 7.64
CA TYR A 18 -0.15 6.09 7.09
C TYR A 18 0.34 7.16 6.12
N ARG A 19 1.30 7.97 6.56
CA ARG A 19 1.85 9.06 5.76
C ARG A 19 2.54 8.55 4.50
N VAL A 20 3.34 7.48 4.63
CA VAL A 20 4.10 6.94 3.51
C VAL A 20 3.14 6.40 2.44
N VAL A 21 2.11 5.67 2.85
CA VAL A 21 1.12 5.11 1.92
C VAL A 21 0.31 6.23 1.28
N ASP A 22 -0.07 7.24 2.05
CA ASP A 22 -0.82 8.37 1.54
C ASP A 22 -0.07 9.08 0.40
N VAL A 23 1.19 9.40 0.63
CA VAL A 23 2.03 10.04 -0.38
C VAL A 23 2.18 9.15 -1.61
N PHE A 24 2.41 7.86 -1.39
CA PHE A 24 2.56 6.91 -2.48
C PHE A 24 1.31 6.82 -3.36
N LEU A 25 0.14 6.74 -2.75
CA LEU A 25 -1.12 6.70 -3.48
C LEU A 25 -1.36 7.99 -4.25
N TYR A 26 -1.15 9.11 -3.59
CA TYR A 26 -1.33 10.42 -4.22
C TYR A 26 -0.47 10.54 -5.49
N GLU A 27 0.80 10.19 -5.38
CA GLU A 27 1.73 10.27 -6.51
C GLU A 27 1.32 9.34 -7.65
N ASN A 28 0.84 8.15 -7.33
CA ASN A 28 0.44 7.19 -8.35
C ASN A 28 -0.87 7.58 -9.03
N ILE A 29 -1.81 8.12 -8.28
CA ILE A 29 -3.06 8.63 -8.85
C ILE A 29 -2.76 9.79 -9.79
N LYS A 30 -1.91 10.71 -9.36
CA LYS A 30 -1.51 11.86 -10.14
C LYS A 30 -0.81 11.44 -11.44
N ARG A 31 -0.02 10.38 -11.39
CA ARG A 31 0.71 9.86 -12.55
C ARG A 31 -0.16 9.03 -13.49
N GLY A 32 -1.36 8.66 -13.07
CA GLY A 32 -2.27 7.87 -13.89
C GLY A 32 -2.03 6.37 -13.81
N SER A 33 -1.43 5.88 -12.74
CA SER A 33 -1.24 4.44 -12.56
C SER A 33 -2.58 3.73 -12.46
N ASN A 34 -2.70 2.55 -13.07
CA ASN A 34 -3.91 1.74 -13.02
C ASN A 34 -3.97 0.86 -11.79
N GLU A 35 -2.83 0.42 -11.30
CA GLU A 35 -2.76 -0.39 -10.09
C GLU A 35 -1.41 -0.19 -9.41
N VAL A 36 -1.39 -0.45 -8.12
CA VAL A 36 -0.16 -0.36 -7.32
C VAL A 36 -0.01 -1.60 -6.46
N TYR A 37 1.21 -1.83 -6.00
CA TYR A 37 1.56 -2.96 -5.15
C TYR A 37 2.16 -2.45 -3.86
N ILE A 38 1.73 -3.02 -2.74
CA ILE A 38 2.24 -2.62 -1.42
C ILE A 38 2.69 -3.88 -0.68
N VAL A 39 3.97 -3.93 -0.34
CA VAL A 39 4.54 -5.04 0.40
C VAL A 39 4.46 -4.70 1.88
N THR A 40 3.66 -5.48 2.62
CA THR A 40 3.45 -5.27 4.06
C THR A 40 4.15 -6.33 4.90
N GLY A 41 4.61 -7.43 4.29
CA GLY A 41 4.97 -8.62 5.04
C GLY A 41 3.71 -9.24 5.65
N TYR A 42 3.90 -10.07 6.66
CA TYR A 42 2.76 -10.77 7.29
C TYR A 42 2.17 -10.04 8.48
N SER A 43 2.56 -8.79 8.71
CA SER A 43 2.07 -8.01 9.83
C SER A 43 0.60 -7.63 9.65
N SER A 44 -0.27 -8.12 10.53
CA SER A 44 -1.69 -7.79 10.51
C SER A 44 -1.89 -6.30 10.78
N ARG A 45 -1.11 -5.73 11.70
CA ARG A 45 -1.22 -4.31 12.04
C ARG A 45 -0.83 -3.43 10.85
N MET A 46 0.23 -3.80 10.13
CA MET A 46 0.66 -3.07 8.96
C MET A 46 -0.46 -3.06 7.90
N LYS A 47 -1.08 -4.22 7.67
CA LYS A 47 -2.18 -4.35 6.72
C LYS A 47 -3.38 -3.51 7.12
N GLU A 48 -3.69 -3.45 8.43
CA GLU A 48 -4.78 -2.62 8.92
C GLU A 48 -4.55 -1.15 8.60
N ILE A 49 -3.34 -0.65 8.86
CA ILE A 49 -3.00 0.75 8.61
C ILE A 49 -3.11 1.06 7.11
N VAL A 50 -2.57 0.18 6.28
CA VAL A 50 -2.65 0.34 4.83
C VAL A 50 -4.12 0.42 4.38
N ASN A 51 -4.96 -0.48 4.90
CA ASN A 51 -6.37 -0.50 4.52
C ASN A 51 -7.14 0.73 5.03
N GLU A 52 -6.72 1.32 6.15
CA GLU A 52 -7.27 2.60 6.60
C GLU A 52 -7.02 3.69 5.56
N VAL A 53 -5.78 3.80 5.07
CA VAL A 53 -5.44 4.81 4.07
C VAL A 53 -6.23 4.56 2.79
N LEU A 54 -6.29 3.30 2.35
CA LEU A 54 -7.04 2.93 1.14
C LEU A 54 -8.52 3.31 1.27
N SER A 55 -9.10 3.07 2.44
CA SER A 55 -10.49 3.42 2.71
C SER A 55 -10.74 4.92 2.54
N ASP A 56 -9.80 5.75 3.00
CA ASP A 56 -9.89 7.19 2.85
C ASP A 56 -9.87 7.62 1.38
N TYR A 57 -9.24 6.82 0.53
CA TYR A 57 -9.22 7.03 -0.92
C TYR A 57 -10.36 6.29 -1.62
N LYS A 58 -11.22 5.59 -0.88
CA LYS A 58 -12.29 4.74 -1.41
C LYS A 58 -11.76 3.64 -2.32
N LEU A 59 -10.61 3.11 -1.93
CA LEU A 59 -9.96 1.98 -2.61
C LEU A 59 -9.94 0.78 -1.69
N SER A 60 -9.76 -0.39 -2.27
CA SER A 60 -9.61 -1.62 -1.51
C SER A 60 -8.44 -2.42 -2.07
N SER A 61 -7.90 -3.31 -1.23
CA SER A 61 -6.78 -4.15 -1.61
C SER A 61 -7.20 -5.61 -1.70
N LYS A 62 -6.40 -6.37 -2.42
CA LYS A 62 -6.46 -7.84 -2.42
C LYS A 62 -5.08 -8.37 -2.09
N GLU A 63 -5.00 -9.42 -1.28
CA GLU A 63 -3.75 -10.14 -1.11
C GLU A 63 -3.47 -10.94 -2.35
N MET A 64 -2.19 -11.03 -2.75
CA MET A 64 -1.81 -11.88 -3.86
C MET A 64 -1.98 -13.33 -3.45
N TRP A 65 -2.59 -14.14 -4.30
CA TRP A 65 -2.96 -15.51 -3.96
C TRP A 65 -1.76 -16.38 -3.56
N ASN A 66 -0.56 -16.05 -4.04
CA ASN A 66 0.66 -16.78 -3.73
C ASN A 66 1.63 -16.01 -2.83
N ASN A 67 1.21 -14.87 -2.28
CA ASN A 67 2.07 -14.06 -1.43
C ASN A 67 1.21 -13.16 -0.54
N TYR A 68 0.94 -13.63 0.67
CA TYR A 68 0.08 -12.90 1.61
C TYR A 68 0.76 -11.65 2.20
N GLY A 69 2.05 -11.46 1.95
CA GLY A 69 2.74 -10.26 2.39
C GLY A 69 2.68 -9.11 1.40
N LYS A 70 1.95 -9.28 0.31
CA LYS A 70 1.88 -8.29 -0.77
C LYS A 70 0.43 -8.02 -1.14
N LEU A 71 0.09 -6.73 -1.19
CA LEU A 71 -1.26 -6.30 -1.55
C LEU A 71 -1.25 -5.69 -2.94
N ILE A 72 -2.31 -5.93 -3.69
CA ILE A 72 -2.54 -5.29 -4.98
C ILE A 72 -3.75 -4.37 -4.84
N VAL A 73 -3.62 -3.16 -5.34
CA VAL A 73 -4.66 -2.13 -5.25
C VAL A 73 -4.92 -1.61 -6.66
N LYS A 74 -6.16 -1.67 -7.09
CA LYS A 74 -6.57 -1.08 -8.36
C LYS A 74 -7.07 0.34 -8.13
N ILE A 75 -6.49 1.25 -8.85
CA ILE A 75 -6.82 2.67 -8.73
C ILE A 75 -7.89 3.07 -9.73
#